data_7136ca91df02f10da3a1241a912757c1
#
_entry.id   7136ca91df02f10da3a1241a912757c1
#
_cell.length_a   1.000
_cell.length_b   1.000
_cell.length_c   1.000
_cell.angle_alpha   90.00
_cell.angle_beta   90.00
_cell.angle_gamma   90.00
#
_symmetry.space_group_name_H-M   'P 1'
#
loop_
_entity.id
_entity.type
_entity.pdbx_description
1 polymer ?
#
loop_
_entity_poly.entity_id
_entity_poly.type
_entity_poly.pdbx_seq_one_letter_code
_entity_poly.pdbx_strand_id
1 'polypeptide(L)'
;MAPAVSLAVLALVALLAPGLGVALPGCDYPAHLWCSSWEIAVACQVESHCANLLRPAAPPVELTLFYESLCPACRWFLVQQLFTTWLLLPAEALSITLVPYGNAEERNVSGKWQFQCQHGPEECLGNMIETCLMHEAKNFSSYFPVIFCLESGSSVTKNLEACLQVYAPQLDSGRIAACVQGDTGAALMHHNAQLTQALDPPHQYVPWVVINGKHTDELQEQAQASLLGLICRLYQGEKPEACGASGAPKAPFHCRH
;
A
#
# COMPACT_ATOMS: atom_id res chain seq x y z
N MET A 1 -73.46 27.42 -51.87
CA MET A 1 -73.39 28.40 -50.79
C MET A 1 -72.84 27.75 -49.55
N ALA A 2 -71.60 27.88 -49.29
CA ALA A 2 -70.96 27.51 -48.01
C ALA A 2 -69.71 28.37 -47.90
N PRO A 3 -69.42 28.99 -46.73
CA PRO A 3 -68.28 29.85 -46.58
C PRO A 3 -67.06 29.07 -46.17
N ALA A 4 -65.95 29.53 -46.66
CA ALA A 4 -64.59 29.04 -46.34
C ALA A 4 -64.19 29.33 -44.88
N VAL A 5 -63.63 28.34 -44.22
CA VAL A 5 -62.99 28.47 -42.90
C VAL A 5 -61.50 28.59 -43.11
N SER A 6 -60.94 29.74 -42.69
CA SER A 6 -59.51 30.04 -42.73
C SER A 6 -58.84 29.48 -41.49
N LEU A 7 -57.89 28.55 -41.63
CA LEU A 7 -57.04 28.05 -40.55
C LEU A 7 -55.85 29.00 -40.41
N ALA A 8 -55.82 29.71 -39.30
CA ALA A 8 -54.65 30.45 -38.86
C ALA A 8 -53.68 29.51 -38.14
N VAL A 9 -52.49 29.29 -38.68
CA VAL A 9 -51.41 28.57 -38.08
C VAL A 9 -50.66 29.52 -37.15
N LEU A 10 -50.81 29.29 -35.83
CA LEU A 10 -49.97 29.93 -34.78
C LEU A 10 -48.69 29.20 -34.68
N ALA A 11 -47.62 29.80 -35.18
CA ALA A 11 -46.22 29.32 -34.90
C ALA A 11 -45.83 29.75 -33.50
N LEU A 12 -45.69 28.77 -32.58
CA LEU A 12 -45.05 28.96 -31.27
C LEU A 12 -43.53 29.00 -31.46
N VAL A 13 -42.96 30.18 -31.36
CA VAL A 13 -41.49 30.35 -31.21
C VAL A 13 -41.14 30.11 -29.76
N ALA A 14 -40.56 28.95 -29.47
CA ALA A 14 -39.94 28.67 -28.18
C ALA A 14 -38.63 29.43 -28.07
N LEU A 15 -38.62 30.52 -27.35
CA LEU A 15 -37.42 31.22 -26.90
C LEU A 15 -36.68 30.33 -25.90
N LEU A 16 -35.57 29.77 -26.32
CA LEU A 16 -34.56 29.16 -25.44
C LEU A 16 -33.91 30.29 -24.61
N ALA A 17 -34.41 30.51 -23.43
CA ALA A 17 -33.71 31.32 -22.41
C ALA A 17 -32.50 30.53 -21.90
N PRO A 18 -31.32 31.16 -21.80
CA PRO A 18 -30.18 30.53 -21.12
C PRO A 18 -30.55 30.27 -19.66
N GLY A 19 -30.28 29.05 -19.18
CA GLY A 19 -30.67 28.58 -17.87
C GLY A 19 -30.23 29.54 -16.75
N LEU A 20 -31.22 30.23 -16.21
CA LEU A 20 -31.12 30.79 -14.87
C LEU A 20 -31.00 29.61 -13.92
N GLY A 21 -29.77 29.43 -13.35
CA GLY A 21 -29.58 28.50 -12.25
C GLY A 21 -30.59 28.85 -11.18
N VAL A 22 -31.50 27.94 -10.90
CA VAL A 22 -32.43 28.04 -9.79
C VAL A 22 -31.63 28.10 -8.54
N ALA A 23 -31.48 29.27 -7.92
CA ALA A 23 -30.96 29.41 -6.59
C ALA A 23 -31.86 28.60 -5.65
N LEU A 24 -31.35 27.52 -5.08
CA LEU A 24 -32.07 26.72 -4.08
C LEU A 24 -32.36 27.63 -2.88
N PRO A 25 -33.64 27.74 -2.45
CA PRO A 25 -33.98 28.60 -1.32
C PRO A 25 -33.32 28.07 -0.04
N GLY A 26 -32.40 28.83 0.53
CA GLY A 26 -31.82 28.55 1.85
C GLY A 26 -30.31 28.41 1.95
N CYS A 27 -29.54 28.47 0.85
CA CYS A 27 -28.10 28.39 0.90
C CYS A 27 -27.43 29.75 0.62
N ASP A 28 -26.97 30.43 1.69
CA ASP A 28 -26.24 31.71 1.62
C ASP A 28 -24.72 31.54 1.47
N TYR A 29 -24.21 30.27 1.38
CA TYR A 29 -22.80 29.99 1.28
C TYR A 29 -22.34 29.98 -0.18
N PRO A 30 -21.12 30.54 -0.47
CA PRO A 30 -20.49 30.39 -1.78
C PRO A 30 -20.28 28.94 -2.16
N ALA A 31 -20.39 28.59 -3.44
CA ALA A 31 -20.34 27.19 -3.91
C ALA A 31 -19.09 26.40 -3.47
N HIS A 32 -17.93 27.07 -3.31
CA HIS A 32 -16.71 26.42 -2.85
C HIS A 32 -16.72 26.03 -1.37
N LEU A 33 -17.71 26.51 -0.58
CA LEU A 33 -17.89 26.16 0.84
C LEU A 33 -19.00 25.11 1.06
N TRP A 34 -19.74 24.71 0.04
CA TRP A 34 -20.89 23.81 0.22
C TRP A 34 -20.55 22.46 0.85
N CYS A 35 -19.33 21.97 0.62
CA CYS A 35 -18.85 20.72 1.22
C CYS A 35 -17.81 20.96 2.36
N SER A 36 -17.75 22.16 2.95
CA SER A 36 -16.81 22.43 4.04
C SER A 36 -17.26 21.85 5.39
N SER A 37 -18.56 21.62 5.59
CA SER A 37 -19.11 20.87 6.72
C SER A 37 -20.45 20.22 6.33
N TRP A 38 -20.88 19.24 7.16
CA TRP A 38 -22.16 18.56 6.93
C TRP A 38 -23.36 19.51 7.10
N GLU A 39 -23.28 20.42 8.05
CA GLU A 39 -24.33 21.42 8.31
C GLU A 39 -24.53 22.32 7.11
N ILE A 40 -23.43 22.75 6.46
CA ILE A 40 -23.50 23.57 5.24
C ILE A 40 -24.03 22.74 4.07
N ALA A 41 -23.61 21.49 3.92
CA ALA A 41 -24.10 20.60 2.88
C ALA A 41 -25.62 20.40 2.98
N VAL A 42 -26.16 20.22 4.18
CA VAL A 42 -27.60 20.09 4.47
C VAL A 42 -28.30 21.40 4.15
N ALA A 43 -27.77 22.55 4.62
CA ALA A 43 -28.38 23.87 4.36
C ALA A 43 -28.45 24.19 2.86
N CYS A 44 -27.47 23.73 2.09
CA CYS A 44 -27.37 23.91 0.64
C CYS A 44 -28.01 22.78 -0.18
N GLN A 45 -28.59 21.76 0.46
CA GLN A 45 -29.24 20.59 -0.18
C GLN A 45 -28.30 19.84 -1.15
N VAL A 46 -27.02 19.72 -0.78
CA VAL A 46 -25.97 19.05 -1.58
C VAL A 46 -25.35 17.87 -0.83
N GLU A 47 -26.03 17.30 0.15
CA GLU A 47 -25.53 16.22 1.00
C GLU A 47 -25.02 15.03 0.20
N SER A 48 -25.74 14.64 -0.84
CA SER A 48 -25.36 13.53 -1.70
C SER A 48 -24.07 13.82 -2.50
N HIS A 49 -23.86 15.07 -2.87
CA HIS A 49 -22.63 15.51 -3.54
C HIS A 49 -21.46 15.58 -2.57
N CYS A 50 -21.71 16.07 -1.34
CA CYS A 50 -20.68 16.22 -0.32
C CYS A 50 -20.43 14.95 0.50
N ALA A 51 -21.30 13.95 0.45
CA ALA A 51 -21.23 12.75 1.26
C ALA A 51 -19.87 12.04 1.16
N ASN A 52 -19.29 11.98 -0.04
CA ASN A 52 -17.97 11.38 -0.25
C ASN A 52 -16.82 12.26 0.25
N LEU A 53 -16.95 13.59 0.10
CA LEU A 53 -15.93 14.55 0.54
C LEU A 53 -15.88 14.74 2.06
N LEU A 54 -17.02 14.57 2.75
CA LEU A 54 -17.16 14.72 4.19
C LEU A 54 -17.08 13.39 4.97
N ARG A 55 -17.02 12.25 4.24
CA ARG A 55 -16.84 10.97 4.89
C ARG A 55 -15.43 10.91 5.49
N PRO A 56 -15.26 10.56 6.78
CA PRO A 56 -13.95 10.30 7.33
C PRO A 56 -13.22 9.28 6.45
N ALA A 57 -11.96 9.56 6.13
CA ALA A 57 -11.15 8.61 5.40
C ALA A 57 -11.12 7.28 6.16
N ALA A 58 -11.41 6.17 5.49
CA ALA A 58 -11.27 4.86 6.12
C ALA A 58 -9.79 4.61 6.41
N PRO A 59 -9.45 3.97 7.54
CA PRO A 59 -8.07 3.63 7.83
C PRO A 59 -7.54 2.66 6.75
N PRO A 60 -6.24 2.75 6.41
CA PRO A 60 -5.62 1.79 5.52
C PRO A 60 -5.69 0.37 6.10
N VAL A 61 -5.67 -0.63 5.25
CA VAL A 61 -5.41 -2.00 5.67
C VAL A 61 -3.96 -2.08 6.09
N GLU A 62 -3.70 -2.47 7.33
CA GLU A 62 -2.36 -2.64 7.86
C GLU A 62 -1.83 -4.03 7.52
N LEU A 63 -0.68 -4.09 6.88
CA LEU A 63 0.04 -5.34 6.59
C LEU A 63 1.40 -5.31 7.27
N THR A 64 1.68 -6.31 8.10
CA THR A 64 3.04 -6.56 8.61
C THR A 64 3.55 -7.87 8.03
N LEU A 65 4.73 -7.82 7.43
CA LEU A 65 5.42 -8.97 6.87
C LEU A 65 6.65 -9.32 7.72
N PHE A 66 6.65 -10.52 8.30
CA PHE A 66 7.82 -11.11 8.95
C PHE A 66 8.47 -12.08 7.96
N TYR A 67 9.76 -11.89 7.68
CA TYR A 67 10.44 -12.59 6.59
C TYR A 67 11.95 -12.72 6.78
N GLU A 68 12.58 -13.46 5.91
CA GLU A 68 14.02 -13.64 5.77
C GLU A 68 14.47 -13.28 4.36
N SER A 69 15.61 -12.61 4.27
CA SER A 69 16.15 -12.09 3.01
C SER A 69 16.58 -13.16 2.00
N LEU A 70 16.92 -14.38 2.43
CA LEU A 70 17.30 -15.47 1.52
C LEU A 70 16.23 -16.55 1.37
N CYS A 71 15.14 -16.50 2.13
CA CYS A 71 14.06 -17.46 2.01
C CYS A 71 13.36 -17.32 0.64
N PRO A 72 13.34 -18.37 -0.22
CA PRO A 72 12.74 -18.26 -1.56
C PRO A 72 11.26 -17.87 -1.56
N ALA A 73 10.48 -18.37 -0.60
CA ALA A 73 9.07 -18.04 -0.45
C ALA A 73 8.85 -16.58 -0.04
N CYS A 74 9.71 -16.05 0.85
CA CYS A 74 9.69 -14.65 1.26
C CYS A 74 9.99 -13.73 0.09
N ARG A 75 11.05 -14.01 -0.65
CA ARG A 75 11.45 -13.26 -1.84
C ARG A 75 10.35 -13.26 -2.91
N TRP A 76 9.75 -14.43 -3.17
CA TRP A 76 8.63 -14.53 -4.08
C TRP A 76 7.45 -13.65 -3.63
N PHE A 77 7.04 -13.74 -2.36
CA PHE A 77 5.94 -12.95 -1.84
C PHE A 77 6.22 -11.45 -1.91
N LEU A 78 7.41 -11.05 -1.49
CA LEU A 78 7.84 -9.65 -1.47
C LEU A 78 7.86 -9.06 -2.88
N VAL A 79 8.42 -9.78 -3.85
CA VAL A 79 8.58 -9.32 -5.23
C VAL A 79 7.27 -9.42 -6.02
N GLN A 80 6.55 -10.55 -5.95
CA GLN A 80 5.42 -10.81 -6.83
C GLN A 80 4.09 -10.32 -6.25
N GLN A 81 3.92 -10.35 -4.94
CA GLN A 81 2.67 -9.96 -4.31
C GLN A 81 2.75 -8.56 -3.70
N LEU A 82 3.70 -8.34 -2.80
CA LEU A 82 3.73 -7.13 -1.99
C LEU A 82 4.12 -5.90 -2.80
N PHE A 83 5.21 -5.97 -3.56
CA PHE A 83 5.68 -4.84 -4.35
C PHE A 83 4.67 -4.44 -5.44
N THR A 84 4.10 -5.42 -6.14
CA THR A 84 3.07 -5.16 -7.15
C THR A 84 1.82 -4.52 -6.54
N THR A 85 1.38 -5.01 -5.37
CA THR A 85 0.22 -4.47 -4.67
C THR A 85 0.48 -3.03 -4.21
N TRP A 86 1.67 -2.77 -3.67
CA TRP A 86 2.07 -1.42 -3.23
C TRP A 86 2.13 -0.41 -4.39
N LEU A 87 2.59 -0.82 -5.58
CA LEU A 87 2.60 0.04 -6.76
C LEU A 87 1.20 0.42 -7.25
N LEU A 88 0.22 -0.44 -7.02
CA LEU A 88 -1.15 -0.29 -7.52
C LEU A 88 -2.10 0.40 -6.55
N LEU A 89 -1.76 0.41 -5.26
CA LEU A 89 -2.62 0.97 -4.23
C LEU A 89 -2.02 2.24 -3.61
N PRO A 90 -2.85 3.26 -3.36
CA PRO A 90 -2.43 4.44 -2.65
C PRO A 90 -2.20 4.14 -1.15
N ALA A 91 -1.42 4.99 -0.48
CA ALA A 91 -1.09 4.84 0.94
C ALA A 91 -2.32 4.89 1.87
N GLU A 92 -3.40 5.53 1.41
CA GLU A 92 -4.70 5.58 2.12
C GLU A 92 -5.40 4.23 2.15
N ALA A 93 -5.04 3.30 1.25
CA ALA A 93 -5.65 1.97 1.19
C ALA A 93 -4.78 0.88 1.84
N LEU A 94 -3.44 1.03 1.84
CA LEU A 94 -2.51 0.01 2.34
C LEU A 94 -1.34 0.65 3.08
N SER A 95 -1.14 0.22 4.33
CA SER A 95 0.04 0.52 5.16
C SER A 95 0.86 -0.75 5.35
N ILE A 96 2.17 -0.67 5.12
CA ILE A 96 3.06 -1.85 5.16
C ILE A 96 4.15 -1.64 6.20
N THR A 97 4.37 -2.67 7.01
CA THR A 97 5.52 -2.80 7.92
C THR A 97 6.32 -4.04 7.54
N LEU A 98 7.63 -3.91 7.42
CA LEU A 98 8.56 -4.99 7.12
C LEU A 98 9.38 -5.34 8.34
N VAL A 99 9.49 -6.63 8.67
CA VAL A 99 10.27 -7.14 9.82
C VAL A 99 11.20 -8.25 9.32
N PRO A 100 12.40 -7.91 8.81
CA PRO A 100 13.40 -8.89 8.38
C PRO A 100 14.08 -9.51 9.60
N TYR A 101 13.75 -10.76 9.91
CA TYR A 101 14.31 -11.57 10.99
C TYR A 101 13.96 -13.06 10.81
N GLY A 102 12.67 -13.36 10.72
CA GLY A 102 12.12 -14.69 10.46
C GLY A 102 12.45 -15.73 11.50
N ASN A 103 13.00 -16.88 11.07
CA ASN A 103 13.39 -18.01 11.92
C ASN A 103 14.80 -17.86 12.52
N ALA A 104 15.39 -16.65 12.47
CA ALA A 104 16.68 -16.42 13.08
C ALA A 104 16.60 -16.58 14.61
N GLU A 105 17.74 -16.97 15.20
CA GLU A 105 17.93 -17.02 16.64
C GLU A 105 18.92 -15.93 17.07
N GLU A 106 18.70 -15.37 18.25
CA GLU A 106 19.61 -14.39 18.82
C GLU A 106 20.18 -14.86 20.17
N ARG A 107 21.40 -14.40 20.47
CA ARG A 107 22.05 -14.64 21.75
C ARG A 107 22.78 -13.38 22.21
N ASN A 108 22.68 -13.06 23.49
CA ASN A 108 23.51 -12.02 24.08
C ASN A 108 24.82 -12.62 24.58
N VAL A 109 25.93 -12.23 23.96
CA VAL A 109 27.26 -12.68 24.33
C VAL A 109 28.08 -11.49 24.83
N SER A 110 28.30 -11.40 26.11
CA SER A 110 29.05 -10.31 26.74
C SER A 110 28.52 -8.90 26.41
N GLY A 111 27.19 -8.75 26.38
CA GLY A 111 26.52 -7.48 26.09
C GLY A 111 26.35 -7.17 24.60
N LYS A 112 26.75 -8.08 23.72
CA LYS A 112 26.57 -7.95 22.27
C LYS A 112 25.59 -8.99 21.71
N TRP A 113 24.68 -8.56 20.87
CA TRP A 113 23.76 -9.45 20.16
C TRP A 113 24.49 -10.17 19.02
N GLN A 114 24.32 -11.46 18.94
CA GLN A 114 24.76 -12.33 17.85
C GLN A 114 23.54 -13.04 17.29
N PHE A 115 23.51 -13.19 15.97
CA PHE A 115 22.38 -13.78 15.24
C PHE A 115 22.83 -15.02 14.49
N GLN A 116 21.98 -16.04 14.51
CA GLN A 116 22.14 -17.26 13.73
C GLN A 116 20.91 -17.42 12.86
N CYS A 117 21.09 -17.44 11.52
CA CYS A 117 20.02 -17.45 10.55
C CYS A 117 19.88 -18.80 9.87
N GLN A 118 18.66 -19.12 9.40
CA GLN A 118 18.32 -20.42 8.84
C GLN A 118 19.15 -20.75 7.58
N HIS A 119 19.37 -19.76 6.70
CA HIS A 119 20.16 -19.92 5.48
C HIS A 119 21.60 -19.41 5.63
N GLY A 120 22.08 -19.37 6.87
CA GLY A 120 23.48 -19.06 7.19
C GLY A 120 23.79 -17.58 7.39
N PRO A 121 25.11 -17.25 7.53
CA PRO A 121 25.54 -15.88 7.87
C PRO A 121 25.17 -14.83 6.83
N GLU A 122 25.05 -15.22 5.55
CA GLU A 122 24.67 -14.29 4.47
C GLU A 122 23.23 -13.82 4.62
N GLU A 123 22.32 -14.64 5.14
CA GLU A 123 20.95 -14.24 5.45
C GLU A 123 20.90 -13.25 6.62
N CYS A 124 21.68 -13.51 7.67
CA CYS A 124 21.78 -12.54 8.77
C CYS A 124 22.30 -11.19 8.27
N LEU A 125 23.28 -11.19 7.36
CA LEU A 125 23.80 -9.98 6.74
C LEU A 125 22.73 -9.29 5.88
N GLY A 126 21.96 -10.03 5.08
CA GLY A 126 20.87 -9.51 4.27
C GLY A 126 19.78 -8.86 5.13
N ASN A 127 19.29 -9.56 6.15
CA ASN A 127 18.32 -9.03 7.12
C ASN A 127 18.83 -7.74 7.77
N MET A 128 20.12 -7.70 8.14
CA MET A 128 20.77 -6.54 8.74
C MET A 128 20.87 -5.37 7.78
N ILE A 129 21.21 -5.61 6.51
CA ILE A 129 21.27 -4.58 5.45
C ILE A 129 19.90 -3.95 5.28
N GLU A 130 18.86 -4.75 5.16
CA GLU A 130 17.49 -4.22 4.96
C GLU A 130 16.99 -3.47 6.20
N THR A 131 17.27 -3.97 7.38
CA THR A 131 16.97 -3.29 8.65
C THR A 131 17.65 -1.91 8.72
N CYS A 132 18.95 -1.85 8.40
CA CYS A 132 19.72 -0.60 8.40
C CYS A 132 19.29 0.35 7.28
N LEU A 133 18.93 -0.17 6.11
CA LEU A 133 18.37 0.61 5.01
C LEU A 133 17.06 1.30 5.43
N MET A 134 16.14 0.58 6.07
CA MET A 134 14.90 1.14 6.60
C MET A 134 15.16 2.22 7.64
N HIS A 135 16.13 2.00 8.53
CA HIS A 135 16.52 2.97 9.56
C HIS A 135 17.08 4.27 8.97
N GLU A 136 17.95 4.17 7.98
CA GLU A 136 18.57 5.34 7.33
C GLU A 136 17.60 6.10 6.43
N ALA A 137 16.77 5.42 5.69
CA ALA A 137 15.83 6.02 4.73
C ALA A 137 14.58 6.59 5.42
N LYS A 138 14.10 5.98 6.51
CA LYS A 138 12.90 6.36 7.30
C LYS A 138 11.57 6.36 6.53
N ASN A 139 11.57 6.63 5.24
CA ASN A 139 10.39 6.71 4.40
C ASN A 139 10.22 5.42 3.61
N PHE A 140 9.06 4.77 3.75
CA PHE A 140 8.73 3.51 3.08
C PHE A 140 8.94 3.58 1.56
N SER A 141 8.43 4.63 0.93
CA SER A 141 8.55 4.81 -0.53
C SER A 141 10.01 5.02 -1.01
N SER A 142 10.93 5.36 -0.10
CA SER A 142 12.36 5.47 -0.42
C SER A 142 13.10 4.16 -0.29
N TYR A 143 12.79 3.33 0.71
CA TYR A 143 13.53 2.10 0.95
C TYR A 143 12.90 0.85 0.32
N PHE A 144 11.58 0.80 0.15
CA PHE A 144 10.94 -0.42 -0.34
C PHE A 144 11.32 -0.78 -1.79
N PRO A 145 11.47 0.18 -2.74
CA PRO A 145 12.01 -0.13 -4.07
C PRO A 145 13.44 -0.68 -4.03
N VAL A 146 14.26 -0.25 -3.05
CA VAL A 146 15.62 -0.80 -2.87
C VAL A 146 15.55 -2.23 -2.35
N ILE A 147 14.71 -2.52 -1.35
CA ILE A 147 14.47 -3.88 -0.84
C ILE A 147 13.97 -4.79 -1.98
N PHE A 148 12.98 -4.33 -2.76
CA PHE A 148 12.53 -5.06 -3.95
C PHE A 148 13.68 -5.40 -4.92
N CYS A 149 14.59 -4.45 -5.18
CA CYS A 149 15.74 -4.67 -6.03
C CYS A 149 16.69 -5.71 -5.44
N LEU A 150 16.97 -5.66 -4.13
CA LEU A 150 17.79 -6.64 -3.43
C LEU A 150 17.19 -8.03 -3.50
N GLU A 151 15.92 -8.16 -3.18
CA GLU A 151 15.18 -9.42 -3.10
C GLU A 151 14.91 -10.03 -4.49
N SER A 152 14.80 -9.22 -5.55
CA SER A 152 14.69 -9.70 -6.94
C SER A 152 16.03 -10.06 -7.56
N GLY A 153 17.13 -9.56 -7.00
CA GLY A 153 18.48 -9.75 -7.53
C GLY A 153 19.08 -11.13 -7.24
N SER A 154 20.25 -11.39 -7.82
CA SER A 154 21.00 -12.62 -7.60
C SER A 154 21.69 -12.71 -6.24
N SER A 155 21.91 -11.56 -5.57
CA SER A 155 22.53 -11.48 -4.26
C SER A 155 22.00 -10.26 -3.50
N VAL A 156 21.37 -10.51 -2.38
CA VAL A 156 20.87 -9.45 -1.47
C VAL A 156 22.03 -8.63 -0.91
N THR A 157 23.11 -9.29 -0.56
CA THR A 157 24.23 -8.66 0.16
C THR A 157 25.19 -7.87 -0.75
N LYS A 158 25.28 -8.22 -2.04
CA LYS A 158 26.23 -7.60 -2.99
C LYS A 158 25.63 -6.50 -3.86
N ASN A 159 24.33 -6.44 -3.96
CA ASN A 159 23.64 -5.54 -4.89
C ASN A 159 23.21 -4.20 -4.27
N LEU A 160 23.50 -3.96 -2.98
CA LEU A 160 23.03 -2.76 -2.28
C LEU A 160 23.37 -1.47 -3.02
N GLU A 161 24.64 -1.28 -3.41
CA GLU A 161 25.06 -0.05 -4.08
C GLU A 161 24.38 0.15 -5.44
N ALA A 162 24.28 -0.92 -6.23
CA ALA A 162 23.60 -0.87 -7.53
C ALA A 162 22.10 -0.55 -7.36
N CYS A 163 21.43 -1.16 -6.38
CA CYS A 163 20.03 -0.90 -6.08
C CYS A 163 19.80 0.53 -5.54
N LEU A 164 20.71 1.04 -4.72
CA LEU A 164 20.65 2.43 -4.26
C LEU A 164 20.78 3.41 -5.40
N GLN A 165 21.77 3.21 -6.30
CA GLN A 165 21.97 4.09 -7.47
C GLN A 165 20.72 4.20 -8.35
N VAL A 166 19.94 3.12 -8.45
CA VAL A 166 18.73 3.09 -9.30
C VAL A 166 17.53 3.70 -8.58
N TYR A 167 17.30 3.33 -7.32
CA TYR A 167 16.02 3.61 -6.64
C TYR A 167 16.10 4.68 -5.56
N ALA A 168 17.27 4.90 -4.97
CA ALA A 168 17.44 5.86 -3.88
C ALA A 168 18.86 6.46 -3.89
N PRO A 169 19.28 7.16 -4.96
CA PRO A 169 20.64 7.68 -5.10
C PRO A 169 21.02 8.74 -4.06
N GLN A 170 20.04 9.26 -3.34
CA GLN A 170 20.22 10.20 -2.23
C GLN A 170 20.66 9.52 -0.92
N LEU A 171 20.54 8.19 -0.81
CA LEU A 171 20.97 7.46 0.39
C LEU A 171 22.45 7.11 0.31
N ASP A 172 23.14 7.31 1.43
CA ASP A 172 24.56 7.01 1.56
C ASP A 172 24.78 5.54 1.96
N SER A 173 25.35 4.75 1.05
CA SER A 173 25.68 3.34 1.30
C SER A 173 26.68 3.17 2.46
N GLY A 174 27.56 4.15 2.68
CA GLY A 174 28.52 4.15 3.79
C GLY A 174 27.83 4.23 5.15
N ARG A 175 26.74 5.01 5.27
CA ARG A 175 25.95 5.08 6.51
C ARG A 175 25.22 3.77 6.78
N ILE A 176 24.67 3.14 5.75
CA ILE A 176 24.04 1.81 5.87
C ILE A 176 25.09 0.78 6.30
N ALA A 177 26.28 0.78 5.68
CA ALA A 177 27.37 -0.12 6.05
C ALA A 177 27.85 0.10 7.49
N ALA A 178 27.95 1.35 7.94
CA ALA A 178 28.31 1.68 9.33
C ALA A 178 27.24 1.18 10.33
N CYS A 179 25.95 1.29 9.99
CA CYS A 179 24.88 0.71 10.79
C CYS A 179 25.01 -0.82 10.86
N VAL A 180 25.19 -1.49 9.73
CA VAL A 180 25.33 -2.96 9.63
C VAL A 180 26.47 -3.49 10.49
N GLN A 181 27.60 -2.77 10.53
CA GLN A 181 28.80 -3.17 11.29
C GLN A 181 28.78 -2.71 12.75
N GLY A 182 27.86 -1.83 13.10
CA GLY A 182 27.81 -1.17 14.40
C GLY A 182 26.79 -1.75 15.37
N ASP A 183 26.81 -1.23 16.60
CA ASP A 183 25.85 -1.61 17.64
C ASP A 183 24.42 -1.18 17.28
N THR A 184 24.25 -0.16 16.42
CA THR A 184 22.93 0.27 15.93
C THR A 184 22.23 -0.82 15.16
N GLY A 185 22.90 -1.45 14.19
CA GLY A 185 22.31 -2.56 13.44
C GLY A 185 21.95 -3.76 14.32
N ALA A 186 22.85 -4.11 15.26
CA ALA A 186 22.58 -5.18 16.21
C ALA A 186 21.36 -4.88 17.10
N ALA A 187 21.21 -3.63 17.57
CA ALA A 187 20.04 -3.22 18.37
C ALA A 187 18.74 -3.24 17.55
N LEU A 188 18.77 -2.83 16.29
CA LEU A 188 17.62 -2.85 15.38
C LEU A 188 17.20 -4.29 15.04
N MET A 189 18.17 -5.19 14.79
CA MET A 189 17.87 -6.61 14.59
C MET A 189 17.30 -7.27 15.85
N HIS A 190 17.82 -6.91 17.03
CA HIS A 190 17.22 -7.34 18.29
C HIS A 190 15.79 -6.86 18.45
N HIS A 191 15.49 -5.63 18.04
CA HIS A 191 14.12 -5.13 18.00
C HIS A 191 13.23 -5.96 17.07
N ASN A 192 13.70 -6.32 15.87
CA ASN A 192 12.99 -7.22 14.96
C ASN A 192 12.76 -8.61 15.58
N ALA A 193 13.75 -9.13 16.31
CA ALA A 193 13.60 -10.36 17.07
C ALA A 193 12.46 -10.26 18.09
N GLN A 194 12.43 -9.17 18.87
CA GLN A 194 11.36 -8.93 19.86
C GLN A 194 9.98 -8.86 19.21
N LEU A 195 9.85 -8.17 18.07
CA LEU A 195 8.59 -8.10 17.31
C LEU A 195 8.16 -9.50 16.84
N THR A 196 9.11 -10.31 16.36
CA THR A 196 8.86 -11.67 15.87
C THR A 196 8.46 -12.61 17.02
N GLN A 197 9.14 -12.52 18.16
CA GLN A 197 8.84 -13.32 19.35
C GLN A 197 7.52 -12.93 20.02
N ALA A 198 7.07 -11.69 19.83
CA ALA A 198 5.78 -11.19 20.38
C ALA A 198 4.58 -11.61 19.56
N LEU A 199 4.74 -12.34 18.45
CA LEU A 199 3.62 -12.81 17.63
C LEU A 199 2.71 -13.76 18.42
N ASP A 200 1.41 -13.50 18.30
CA ASP A 200 0.35 -14.37 18.85
C ASP A 200 -0.70 -14.66 17.75
N PRO A 201 -0.81 -15.88 17.24
CA PRO A 201 0.01 -17.05 17.58
C PRO A 201 1.47 -16.88 17.12
N PRO A 202 2.43 -17.60 17.74
CA PRO A 202 3.81 -17.61 17.29
C PRO A 202 3.90 -18.08 15.83
N HIS A 203 4.78 -17.47 15.04
CA HIS A 203 5.01 -17.89 13.66
C HIS A 203 5.56 -19.32 13.60
N GLN A 204 5.17 -20.07 12.59
CA GLN A 204 5.57 -21.45 12.34
C GLN A 204 6.41 -21.60 11.06
N TYR A 205 6.38 -20.57 10.23
CA TYR A 205 7.06 -20.47 8.93
C TYR A 205 7.23 -19.01 8.53
N VAL A 206 7.97 -18.75 7.48
CA VAL A 206 8.05 -17.47 6.80
C VAL A 206 7.82 -17.65 5.29
N PRO A 207 7.24 -16.67 4.56
CA PRO A 207 6.77 -15.37 5.03
C PRO A 207 5.54 -15.51 5.95
N TRP A 208 5.49 -14.74 7.04
CA TRP A 208 4.36 -14.67 7.95
C TRP A 208 3.66 -13.34 7.78
N VAL A 209 2.40 -13.37 7.33
CA VAL A 209 1.61 -12.18 6.99
C VAL A 209 0.62 -11.90 8.11
N VAL A 210 0.67 -10.68 8.64
CA VAL A 210 -0.29 -10.18 9.63
C VAL A 210 -1.10 -9.06 8.99
N ILE A 211 -2.43 -9.17 9.01
CA ILE A 211 -3.36 -8.18 8.44
C ILE A 211 -4.21 -7.58 9.55
N ASN A 212 -4.18 -6.25 9.71
CA ASN A 212 -4.90 -5.53 10.76
C ASN A 212 -4.65 -6.15 12.16
N GLY A 213 -3.39 -6.49 12.45
CA GLY A 213 -2.96 -7.08 13.71
C GLY A 213 -3.35 -8.56 13.90
N LYS A 214 -3.84 -9.26 12.87
CA LYS A 214 -4.26 -10.67 12.95
C LYS A 214 -3.55 -11.52 11.90
N HIS A 215 -3.17 -12.73 12.33
CA HIS A 215 -2.76 -13.80 11.44
C HIS A 215 -3.76 -14.95 11.52
N THR A 216 -4.16 -15.49 10.36
CA THR A 216 -4.90 -16.74 10.21
C THR A 216 -4.43 -17.46 8.95
N ASP A 217 -4.55 -18.78 8.92
CA ASP A 217 -4.20 -19.56 7.72
C ASP A 217 -4.97 -19.09 6.49
N GLU A 218 -6.25 -18.75 6.66
CA GLU A 218 -7.07 -18.24 5.57
C GLU A 218 -6.53 -16.88 5.02
N LEU A 219 -6.18 -15.93 5.89
CA LEU A 219 -5.59 -14.66 5.47
C LEU A 219 -4.24 -14.86 4.78
N GLN A 220 -3.43 -15.77 5.30
CA GLN A 220 -2.13 -16.15 4.73
C GLN A 220 -2.28 -16.71 3.31
N GLU A 221 -3.16 -17.70 3.12
CA GLU A 221 -3.44 -18.31 1.82
C GLU A 221 -3.98 -17.27 0.82
N GLN A 222 -4.93 -16.44 1.26
CA GLN A 222 -5.49 -15.38 0.42
C GLN A 222 -4.43 -14.33 0.04
N ALA A 223 -3.55 -13.93 0.96
CA ALA A 223 -2.46 -13.00 0.69
C ALA A 223 -1.47 -13.57 -0.32
N GLN A 224 -1.12 -14.85 -0.20
CA GLN A 224 -0.24 -15.54 -1.15
C GLN A 224 -0.91 -15.73 -2.52
N ALA A 225 -2.19 -16.04 -2.56
CA ALA A 225 -2.91 -16.23 -3.83
C ALA A 225 -3.11 -14.90 -4.59
N SER A 226 -3.51 -13.83 -3.89
CA SER A 226 -3.72 -12.51 -4.48
C SER A 226 -3.79 -11.44 -3.38
N LEU A 227 -2.65 -10.85 -3.05
CA LEU A 227 -2.60 -9.80 -2.03
C LEU A 227 -3.43 -8.58 -2.44
N LEU A 228 -3.32 -8.12 -3.68
CA LEU A 228 -4.14 -7.01 -4.19
C LEU A 228 -5.63 -7.28 -3.98
N GLY A 229 -6.10 -8.46 -4.35
CA GLY A 229 -7.50 -8.86 -4.18
C GLY A 229 -7.93 -8.89 -2.71
N LEU A 230 -7.07 -9.35 -1.81
CA LEU A 230 -7.33 -9.36 -0.37
C LEU A 230 -7.44 -7.93 0.18
N ILE A 231 -6.47 -7.06 -0.11
CA ILE A 231 -6.49 -5.67 0.36
C ILE A 231 -7.70 -4.93 -0.19
N CYS A 232 -8.02 -5.10 -1.48
CA CYS A 232 -9.22 -4.53 -2.09
C CYS A 232 -10.52 -4.96 -1.40
N ARG A 233 -10.62 -6.19 -0.92
CA ARG A 233 -11.81 -6.65 -0.17
C ARG A 233 -11.89 -6.04 1.21
N LEU A 234 -10.76 -5.95 1.91
CA LEU A 234 -10.69 -5.52 3.31
C LEU A 234 -10.80 -3.99 3.47
N TYR A 235 -10.27 -3.22 2.53
CA TYR A 235 -10.33 -1.76 2.61
C TYR A 235 -11.78 -1.26 2.57
N GLN A 236 -12.16 -0.41 3.54
CA GLN A 236 -13.53 0.08 3.72
C GLN A 236 -13.75 1.47 3.10
N GLY A 237 -12.70 2.09 2.57
CA GLY A 237 -12.79 3.39 1.91
C GLY A 237 -13.27 3.30 0.46
N GLU A 238 -13.14 4.41 -0.26
CA GLU A 238 -13.35 4.45 -1.71
C GLU A 238 -12.35 3.51 -2.39
N LYS A 239 -12.89 2.58 -3.18
CA LYS A 239 -12.04 1.55 -3.80
C LYS A 239 -11.13 2.18 -4.86
N PRO A 240 -9.80 2.02 -4.74
CA PRO A 240 -8.88 2.41 -5.79
C PRO A 240 -9.24 1.78 -7.15
N GLU A 241 -8.88 2.44 -8.25
CA GLU A 241 -9.14 1.94 -9.61
C GLU A 241 -8.62 0.51 -9.83
N ALA A 242 -7.45 0.21 -9.27
CA ALA A 242 -6.85 -1.13 -9.35
C ALA A 242 -7.73 -2.23 -8.75
N CYS A 243 -8.64 -1.90 -7.83
CA CYS A 243 -9.59 -2.86 -7.26
C CYS A 243 -10.72 -3.22 -8.21
N GLY A 244 -11.06 -2.36 -9.17
CA GLY A 244 -12.06 -2.62 -10.22
C GLY A 244 -11.54 -3.52 -11.34
N ALA A 245 -10.23 -3.53 -11.58
CA ALA A 245 -9.60 -4.31 -12.66
C ALA A 245 -9.45 -5.81 -12.35
N SER A 246 -9.67 -6.23 -11.11
CA SER A 246 -9.48 -7.65 -10.68
C SER A 246 -10.53 -8.62 -11.20
N GLY A 247 -11.54 -8.17 -11.97
CA GLY A 247 -12.59 -9.01 -12.56
C GLY A 247 -12.50 -9.23 -14.06
N ALA A 248 -11.57 -8.60 -14.77
CA ALA A 248 -11.43 -8.82 -16.20
C ALA A 248 -10.62 -10.11 -16.46
N PRO A 249 -11.12 -11.04 -17.33
CA PRO A 249 -10.33 -12.19 -17.73
C PRO A 249 -9.03 -11.68 -18.39
N LYS A 250 -7.89 -12.04 -17.82
CA LYS A 250 -6.59 -11.75 -18.45
C LYS A 250 -6.58 -12.44 -19.80
N ALA A 251 -6.50 -11.69 -20.89
CA ALA A 251 -6.26 -12.26 -22.19
C ALA A 251 -4.98 -13.11 -22.13
N PRO A 252 -4.97 -14.32 -22.71
CA PRO A 252 -3.79 -15.16 -22.65
C PRO A 252 -2.64 -14.47 -23.38
N PHE A 253 -1.52 -14.25 -22.66
CA PHE A 253 -0.30 -13.75 -23.26
C PHE A 253 0.32 -14.87 -24.11
N HIS A 254 0.41 -14.66 -25.39
CA HIS A 254 1.11 -15.57 -26.31
C HIS A 254 2.34 -14.85 -26.87
N CYS A 255 3.52 -15.41 -26.64
CA CYS A 255 4.69 -15.08 -27.45
C CYS A 255 4.49 -15.75 -28.83
N ARG A 256 4.32 -14.96 -29.88
CA ARG A 256 4.39 -15.45 -31.27
C ARG A 256 5.84 -15.40 -31.70
N HIS A 257 6.34 -16.54 -32.20
CA HIS A 257 7.63 -16.65 -32.88
C HIS A 257 7.58 -15.95 -34.23
#